data_7b792ce5209b54abe063fd2bb013f819
#
_entry.id   7b792ce5209b54abe063fd2bb013f819
#
_cell.length_a   1.000
_cell.length_b   1.000
_cell.length_c   1.000
_cell.angle_alpha   90.00
_cell.angle_beta   90.00
_cell.angle_gamma   90.00
#
_symmetry.space_group_name_H-M   'P 1'
#
loop_
_entity.id
_entity.type
_entity.pdbx_description
1 polymer ?
#
loop_
_entity_poly.entity_id
_entity_poly.type
_entity_poly.pdbx_seq_one_letter_code
_entity_poly.pdbx_strand_id
1 'polypeptide(L)'
;MYSVMKPYRYESTFKTDFCDVDFKDERKISSFLSLFEVAASASAEELGFGYSYLKPRGYAFFLSEIRCELKCAVPLGSFLRVVTWPTPPSYVVFGREFEGYDENGEKILAATSRWCAVDFASGKLLSPKAFPEQNYTDESVYDPARSAENLQGKTARFPMEEGEEKFSLKIANSEYDHNMHVNNTRYADYCLNCFSVEELSARRVTFFSLAYVKQCKEGETLRFFRKDESDRSLICGFNERGENVTRAEFRFDPPLPF
;
A
#
# COMPACT_ATOMS: atom_id res chain seq x y z
N MET A 1 -0.16 -19.29 -36.72
CA MET A 1 0.28 -18.03 -36.07
C MET A 1 -0.32 -18.06 -34.67
N TYR A 2 0.40 -18.51 -33.65
CA TYR A 2 -0.11 -18.48 -32.28
C TYR A 2 -0.15 -17.01 -31.83
N SER A 3 -1.34 -16.47 -31.61
CA SER A 3 -1.52 -15.19 -30.95
C SER A 3 -0.91 -15.34 -29.55
N VAL A 4 0.21 -14.68 -29.28
CA VAL A 4 0.70 -14.54 -27.92
C VAL A 4 -0.37 -13.72 -27.18
N MET A 5 -1.17 -14.38 -26.35
CA MET A 5 -2.16 -13.68 -25.50
C MET A 5 -1.38 -12.69 -24.65
N LYS A 6 -1.75 -11.41 -24.70
CA LYS A 6 -1.17 -10.41 -23.80
C LYS A 6 -1.56 -10.75 -22.37
N PRO A 7 -0.64 -10.69 -21.41
CA PRO A 7 -0.97 -10.86 -20.00
C PRO A 7 -2.07 -9.89 -19.58
N TYR A 8 -2.92 -10.32 -18.65
CA TYR A 8 -4.00 -9.49 -18.12
C TYR A 8 -3.43 -8.25 -17.42
N ARG A 9 -3.95 -7.08 -17.79
CA ARG A 9 -3.65 -5.79 -17.19
C ARG A 9 -4.96 -5.01 -17.01
N TYR A 10 -5.31 -4.70 -15.77
CA TYR A 10 -6.42 -3.79 -15.48
C TYR A 10 -5.91 -2.35 -15.57
N GLU A 11 -6.70 -1.47 -16.15
CA GLU A 11 -6.37 -0.06 -16.31
C GLU A 11 -7.54 0.82 -15.90
N SER A 12 -7.25 1.90 -15.15
CA SER A 12 -8.23 2.93 -14.81
C SER A 12 -7.55 4.28 -14.66
N THR A 13 -8.30 5.36 -14.95
CA THR A 13 -7.82 6.73 -14.82
C THR A 13 -8.54 7.43 -13.68
N PHE A 14 -7.78 8.08 -12.81
CA PHE A 14 -8.25 8.77 -11.63
C PHE A 14 -7.91 10.25 -11.71
N LYS A 15 -8.90 11.11 -11.47
CA LYS A 15 -8.68 12.53 -11.27
C LYS A 15 -8.16 12.80 -9.87
N THR A 16 -7.28 13.77 -9.70
CA THR A 16 -6.84 14.25 -8.40
C THR A 16 -7.74 15.39 -7.96
N ASP A 17 -8.60 15.15 -6.98
CA ASP A 17 -9.54 16.15 -6.44
C ASP A 17 -9.09 16.67 -5.06
N PHE A 18 -9.79 17.69 -4.52
CA PHE A 18 -9.42 18.37 -3.27
C PHE A 18 -9.27 17.42 -2.06
N CYS A 19 -10.04 16.33 -2.00
CA CYS A 19 -9.91 15.36 -0.91
C CYS A 19 -8.65 14.48 -1.01
N ASP A 20 -8.03 14.47 -2.18
CA ASP A 20 -6.86 13.63 -2.48
C ASP A 20 -5.52 14.29 -2.17
N VAL A 21 -5.51 15.62 -2.04
CA VAL A 21 -4.26 16.40 -1.93
C VAL A 21 -3.93 16.78 -0.49
N ASP A 22 -2.66 17.06 -0.27
CA ASP A 22 -2.14 17.64 0.96
C ASP A 22 -2.07 19.19 0.85
N PHE A 23 -1.41 19.83 1.82
CA PHE A 23 -1.21 21.28 1.89
C PHE A 23 -0.27 21.87 0.81
N LYS A 24 0.31 21.02 -0.06
CA LYS A 24 1.10 21.43 -1.25
C LYS A 24 0.30 21.34 -2.54
N ASP A 25 -1.00 21.05 -2.46
CA ASP A 25 -1.84 20.69 -3.61
C ASP A 25 -1.31 19.47 -4.41
N GLU A 26 -0.60 18.55 -3.73
CA GLU A 26 -0.08 17.31 -4.27
C GLU A 26 -0.84 16.11 -3.70
N ARG A 27 -1.04 15.05 -4.51
CA ARG A 27 -1.70 13.83 -4.06
C ARG A 27 -0.95 13.21 -2.89
N LYS A 28 -1.62 13.07 -1.74
CA LYS A 28 -1.06 12.50 -0.51
C LYS A 28 -0.90 10.99 -0.60
N ILE A 29 0.01 10.44 0.22
CA ILE A 29 0.33 9.00 0.19
C ILE A 29 -0.90 8.15 0.50
N SER A 30 -1.74 8.52 1.46
CA SER A 30 -2.99 7.82 1.78
C SER A 30 -3.97 7.77 0.59
N SER A 31 -4.00 8.80 -0.25
CA SER A 31 -4.80 8.81 -1.47
C SER A 31 -4.23 7.89 -2.56
N PHE A 32 -2.90 7.76 -2.71
CA PHE A 32 -2.31 6.72 -3.58
C PHE A 32 -2.72 5.32 -3.13
N LEU A 33 -2.68 5.04 -1.82
CA LEU A 33 -3.11 3.74 -1.30
C LEU A 33 -4.59 3.47 -1.59
N SER A 34 -5.46 4.49 -1.47
CA SER A 34 -6.88 4.37 -1.81
C SER A 34 -7.10 4.02 -3.27
N LEU A 35 -6.41 4.66 -4.21
CA LEU A 35 -6.56 4.32 -5.63
C LEU A 35 -5.97 2.95 -5.98
N PHE A 36 -4.88 2.51 -5.34
CA PHE A 36 -4.35 1.16 -5.52
C PHE A 36 -5.36 0.11 -5.05
N GLU A 37 -6.02 0.35 -3.92
CA GLU A 37 -7.09 -0.52 -3.42
C GLU A 37 -8.27 -0.59 -4.39
N VAL A 38 -8.74 0.55 -4.91
CA VAL A 38 -9.83 0.61 -5.89
C VAL A 38 -9.46 -0.15 -7.16
N ALA A 39 -8.28 0.11 -7.74
CA ALA A 39 -7.83 -0.56 -8.95
C ALA A 39 -7.60 -2.06 -8.74
N ALA A 40 -7.03 -2.46 -7.59
CA ALA A 40 -6.81 -3.86 -7.22
C ALA A 40 -8.12 -4.61 -7.06
N SER A 41 -9.12 -3.99 -6.39
CA SER A 41 -10.44 -4.58 -6.15
C SER A 41 -11.22 -4.76 -7.44
N ALA A 42 -11.22 -3.76 -8.32
CA ALA A 42 -11.87 -3.86 -9.63
C ALA A 42 -11.21 -4.95 -10.50
N SER A 43 -9.87 -4.99 -10.54
CA SER A 43 -9.12 -6.04 -11.22
C SER A 43 -9.44 -7.44 -10.68
N ALA A 44 -9.50 -7.60 -9.35
CA ALA A 44 -9.83 -8.88 -8.74
C ALA A 44 -11.27 -9.32 -9.04
N GLU A 45 -12.21 -8.36 -9.11
CA GLU A 45 -13.60 -8.62 -9.48
C GLU A 45 -13.70 -9.13 -10.91
N GLU A 46 -13.04 -8.48 -11.88
CA GLU A 46 -13.00 -8.95 -13.28
C GLU A 46 -12.39 -10.34 -13.43
N LEU A 47 -11.39 -10.67 -12.60
CA LEU A 47 -10.75 -11.99 -12.58
C LEU A 47 -11.54 -13.06 -11.82
N GLY A 48 -12.69 -12.71 -11.21
CA GLY A 48 -13.59 -13.63 -10.53
C GLY A 48 -13.15 -14.06 -9.12
N PHE A 49 -12.20 -13.34 -8.49
CA PHE A 49 -11.80 -13.56 -7.09
C PHE A 49 -11.85 -12.27 -6.25
N GLY A 50 -12.65 -11.30 -6.66
CA GLY A 50 -12.92 -10.07 -5.94
C GLY A 50 -13.92 -10.23 -4.79
N TYR A 51 -14.48 -9.11 -4.35
CA TYR A 51 -15.39 -9.02 -3.21
C TYR A 51 -16.64 -9.92 -3.37
N SER A 52 -17.23 -9.98 -4.57
CA SER A 52 -18.41 -10.82 -4.89
C SER A 52 -18.13 -12.31 -4.70
N TYR A 53 -16.90 -12.75 -4.92
CA TYR A 53 -16.47 -14.14 -4.67
C TYR A 53 -16.13 -14.39 -3.20
N LEU A 54 -15.41 -13.44 -2.57
CA LEU A 54 -14.82 -13.61 -1.23
C LEU A 54 -15.88 -13.50 -0.12
N LYS A 55 -16.70 -12.46 -0.16
CA LYS A 55 -17.65 -12.15 0.92
C LYS A 55 -18.62 -13.28 1.27
N PRO A 56 -19.29 -13.96 0.31
CA PRO A 56 -20.19 -15.07 0.63
C PRO A 56 -19.48 -16.28 1.26
N ARG A 57 -18.15 -16.37 1.11
CA ARG A 57 -17.30 -17.44 1.68
C ARG A 57 -16.70 -17.06 3.02
N GLY A 58 -16.91 -15.83 3.49
CA GLY A 58 -16.28 -15.30 4.70
C GLY A 58 -14.78 -15.08 4.53
N TYR A 59 -14.31 -14.81 3.30
CA TYR A 59 -12.91 -14.57 2.98
C TYR A 59 -12.65 -13.09 2.75
N ALA A 60 -11.42 -12.62 3.03
CA ALA A 60 -10.96 -11.30 2.64
C ALA A 60 -9.47 -11.31 2.33
N PHE A 61 -9.05 -10.38 1.47
CA PHE A 61 -7.65 -10.04 1.29
C PHE A 61 -7.24 -8.93 2.24
N PHE A 62 -6.08 -9.10 2.88
CA PHE A 62 -5.43 -8.10 3.70
C PHE A 62 -4.08 -7.72 3.09
N LEU A 63 -3.86 -6.43 2.94
CA LEU A 63 -2.57 -5.89 2.55
C LEU A 63 -1.57 -6.12 3.68
N SER A 64 -0.47 -6.80 3.40
CA SER A 64 0.61 -7.02 4.38
C SER A 64 1.78 -6.05 4.18
N GLU A 65 2.05 -5.66 2.94
CA GLU A 65 3.12 -4.71 2.62
C GLU A 65 2.87 -4.07 1.25
N ILE A 66 3.24 -2.80 1.13
CA ILE A 66 3.32 -2.09 -0.15
C ILE A 66 4.60 -1.27 -0.21
N ARG A 67 5.20 -1.20 -1.39
CA ARG A 67 6.38 -0.39 -1.70
C ARG A 67 6.12 0.38 -2.98
N CYS A 68 6.44 1.67 -2.98
CA CYS A 68 6.15 2.54 -4.11
C CYS A 68 7.27 3.55 -4.35
N GLU A 69 7.63 3.74 -5.61
CA GLU A 69 8.48 4.83 -6.09
C GLU A 69 7.64 5.85 -6.83
N LEU A 70 7.93 7.12 -6.57
CA LEU A 70 7.30 8.29 -7.18
C LEU A 70 8.36 9.16 -7.85
N LYS A 71 8.29 9.33 -9.17
CA LYS A 71 9.24 10.18 -9.91
C LYS A 71 8.92 11.65 -9.81
N CYS A 72 7.62 11.99 -9.70
CA CYS A 72 7.16 13.37 -9.57
C CYS A 72 5.90 13.44 -8.70
N ALA A 73 5.53 14.65 -8.31
CA ALA A 73 4.25 14.93 -7.67
C ALA A 73 3.09 14.72 -8.66
N VAL A 74 1.91 14.41 -8.13
CA VAL A 74 0.64 14.35 -8.87
C VAL A 74 -0.22 15.51 -8.37
N PRO A 75 -0.30 16.64 -9.11
CA PRO A 75 -0.94 17.85 -8.61
C PRO A 75 -2.47 17.78 -8.64
N LEU A 76 -3.10 18.66 -7.87
CA LEU A 76 -4.54 18.91 -7.91
C LEU A 76 -5.01 19.18 -9.34
N GLY A 77 -6.12 18.56 -9.74
CA GLY A 77 -6.74 18.70 -11.05
C GLY A 77 -6.17 17.78 -12.14
N SER A 78 -4.99 17.17 -11.94
CA SER A 78 -4.38 16.26 -12.90
C SER A 78 -5.07 14.89 -12.93
N PHE A 79 -4.79 14.12 -13.97
CA PHE A 79 -5.23 12.73 -14.11
C PHE A 79 -4.05 11.78 -13.97
N LEU A 80 -4.27 10.67 -13.27
CA LEU A 80 -3.33 9.58 -13.10
C LEU A 80 -3.95 8.30 -13.68
N ARG A 81 -3.34 7.75 -14.72
CA ARG A 81 -3.71 6.44 -15.27
C ARG A 81 -2.93 5.36 -14.54
N VAL A 82 -3.64 4.46 -13.87
CA VAL A 82 -3.08 3.34 -13.12
C VAL A 82 -3.29 2.04 -13.87
N VAL A 83 -2.24 1.27 -14.04
CA VAL A 83 -2.24 -0.08 -14.59
C VAL A 83 -1.85 -1.04 -13.47
N THR A 84 -2.60 -2.14 -13.28
CA THR A 84 -2.30 -3.13 -12.25
C THR A 84 -2.53 -4.56 -12.73
N TRP A 85 -1.75 -5.49 -12.18
CA TRP A 85 -1.87 -6.92 -12.47
C TRP A 85 -1.42 -7.77 -11.29
N PRO A 86 -2.04 -8.95 -11.09
CA PRO A 86 -1.57 -9.91 -10.10
C PRO A 86 -0.32 -10.63 -10.60
N THR A 87 0.60 -10.93 -9.69
CA THR A 87 1.76 -11.79 -9.96
C THR A 87 1.48 -13.22 -9.47
N PRO A 88 2.19 -14.24 -9.99
CA PRO A 88 2.04 -15.61 -9.51
C PRO A 88 2.16 -15.68 -7.99
N PRO A 89 1.16 -16.26 -7.29
CA PRO A 89 1.16 -16.32 -5.83
C PRO A 89 2.21 -17.33 -5.33
N SER A 90 2.73 -17.08 -4.13
CA SER A 90 3.72 -17.94 -3.47
C SER A 90 3.27 -18.29 -2.06
N TYR A 91 3.08 -19.58 -1.77
CA TYR A 91 2.56 -20.07 -0.49
C TYR A 91 1.19 -19.48 -0.13
N VAL A 92 1.16 -18.48 0.77
CA VAL A 92 -0.06 -17.77 1.22
C VAL A 92 -0.01 -16.28 0.84
N VAL A 93 0.99 -15.87 0.04
CA VAL A 93 1.20 -14.49 -0.39
C VAL A 93 0.74 -14.32 -1.82
N PHE A 94 -0.11 -13.34 -2.05
CA PHE A 94 -0.61 -12.90 -3.34
C PHE A 94 0.04 -11.56 -3.67
N GLY A 95 0.84 -11.54 -4.73
CA GLY A 95 1.53 -10.33 -5.16
C GLY A 95 0.71 -9.54 -6.19
N ARG A 96 0.90 -8.21 -6.22
CA ARG A 96 0.31 -7.33 -7.22
C ARG A 96 1.24 -6.17 -7.51
N GLU A 97 1.36 -5.85 -8.79
CA GLU A 97 2.14 -4.74 -9.28
C GLU A 97 1.24 -3.60 -9.76
N PHE A 98 1.78 -2.37 -9.70
CA PHE A 98 1.11 -1.17 -10.19
C PHE A 98 2.11 -0.30 -10.95
N GLU A 99 1.63 0.32 -12.01
CA GLU A 99 2.30 1.41 -12.71
C GLU A 99 1.34 2.59 -12.80
N GLY A 100 1.86 3.80 -12.64
CA GLY A 100 1.11 5.03 -12.81
C GLY A 100 1.71 5.88 -13.91
N TYR A 101 0.85 6.47 -14.74
CA TYR A 101 1.22 7.28 -15.89
C TYR A 101 0.52 8.62 -15.82
N ASP A 102 1.25 9.68 -16.15
CA ASP A 102 0.69 11.02 -16.27
C ASP A 102 -0.13 11.19 -17.56
N GLU A 103 -0.64 12.40 -17.80
CA GLU A 103 -1.44 12.75 -18.98
C GLU A 103 -0.65 12.69 -20.30
N ASN A 104 0.69 12.73 -20.23
CA ASN A 104 1.57 12.59 -21.39
C ASN A 104 1.92 11.12 -21.68
N GLY A 105 1.50 10.20 -20.82
CA GLY A 105 1.82 8.78 -20.92
C GLY A 105 3.19 8.42 -20.34
N GLU A 106 3.84 9.32 -19.60
CA GLU A 106 5.10 9.06 -18.91
C GLU A 106 4.87 8.28 -17.62
N LYS A 107 5.65 7.20 -17.40
CA LYS A 107 5.58 6.43 -16.17
C LYS A 107 6.18 7.21 -15.01
N ILE A 108 5.33 7.66 -14.09
CA ILE A 108 5.68 8.48 -12.94
C ILE A 108 5.63 7.72 -11.61
N LEU A 109 5.06 6.52 -11.60
CA LEU A 109 4.90 5.69 -10.42
C LEU A 109 5.11 4.22 -10.74
N ALA A 110 5.74 3.50 -9.81
CA ALA A 110 5.81 2.04 -9.79
C ALA A 110 5.59 1.55 -8.37
N ALA A 111 4.75 0.51 -8.19
CA ALA A 111 4.53 -0.07 -6.87
C ALA A 111 4.37 -1.59 -6.93
N THR A 112 4.78 -2.24 -5.85
CA THR A 112 4.55 -3.67 -5.60
C THR A 112 3.85 -3.84 -4.26
N SER A 113 2.91 -4.77 -4.18
CA SER A 113 2.19 -5.07 -2.95
C SER A 113 2.11 -6.57 -2.69
N ARG A 114 1.97 -6.92 -1.41
CA ARG A 114 1.81 -8.28 -0.92
C ARG A 114 0.54 -8.39 -0.11
N TRP A 115 -0.28 -9.37 -0.42
CA TRP A 115 -1.57 -9.61 0.21
C TRP A 115 -1.63 -11.00 0.78
N CYS A 116 -2.41 -11.18 1.84
CA CYS A 116 -2.77 -12.47 2.39
C CYS A 116 -4.29 -12.62 2.35
N ALA A 117 -4.78 -13.77 1.91
CA ALA A 117 -6.19 -14.11 2.02
C ALA A 117 -6.44 -14.78 3.37
N VAL A 118 -7.53 -14.42 4.04
CA VAL A 118 -7.90 -14.91 5.37
C VAL A 118 -9.33 -15.44 5.34
N ASP A 119 -9.55 -16.58 5.99
CA ASP A 119 -10.86 -17.07 6.36
C ASP A 119 -11.25 -16.49 7.73
N PHE A 120 -12.28 -15.66 7.76
CA PHE A 120 -12.74 -15.03 9.00
C PHE A 120 -13.25 -16.00 10.06
N ALA A 121 -13.84 -17.13 9.65
CA ALA A 121 -14.40 -18.08 10.59
C ALA A 121 -13.32 -18.82 11.39
N SER A 122 -12.20 -19.16 10.72
CA SER A 122 -11.10 -19.90 11.33
C SER A 122 -9.91 -19.02 11.72
N GLY A 123 -9.82 -17.77 11.21
CA GLY A 123 -8.66 -16.90 11.34
C GLY A 123 -7.43 -17.38 10.59
N LYS A 124 -7.56 -18.36 9.69
CA LYS A 124 -6.43 -18.97 8.99
C LYS A 124 -6.13 -18.26 7.67
N LEU A 125 -4.84 -18.20 7.34
CA LEU A 125 -4.39 -17.81 6.02
C LEU A 125 -4.79 -18.86 4.98
N LEU A 126 -5.30 -18.40 3.85
CA LEU A 126 -5.68 -19.21 2.71
C LEU A 126 -4.50 -19.32 1.74
N SER A 127 -4.23 -20.54 1.30
CA SER A 127 -3.32 -20.77 0.17
C SER A 127 -4.07 -20.60 -1.17
N PRO A 128 -3.36 -20.43 -2.29
CA PRO A 128 -3.99 -20.40 -3.61
C PRO A 128 -4.91 -21.58 -3.91
N LYS A 129 -4.63 -22.74 -3.31
CA LYS A 129 -5.47 -23.95 -3.45
C LYS A 129 -6.87 -23.82 -2.85
N ALA A 130 -7.12 -22.80 -2.02
CA ALA A 130 -8.46 -22.51 -1.51
C ALA A 130 -9.35 -21.82 -2.56
N PHE A 131 -8.79 -21.47 -3.73
CA PHE A 131 -9.48 -20.86 -4.86
C PHE A 131 -9.46 -21.80 -6.07
N PRO A 132 -10.19 -22.93 -6.06
CA PRO A 132 -10.03 -24.02 -7.02
C PRO A 132 -10.43 -23.66 -8.46
N GLU A 133 -11.23 -22.61 -8.64
CA GLU A 133 -11.68 -22.11 -9.95
C GLU A 133 -10.62 -21.24 -10.64
N GLN A 134 -9.53 -20.93 -9.94
CA GLN A 134 -8.45 -20.09 -10.44
C GLN A 134 -7.24 -20.95 -10.81
N ASN A 135 -6.76 -20.84 -12.04
CA ASN A 135 -5.47 -21.41 -12.42
C ASN A 135 -4.36 -20.40 -12.11
N TYR A 136 -3.76 -20.52 -10.93
CA TYR A 136 -2.74 -19.61 -10.43
C TYR A 136 -1.39 -19.67 -11.15
N THR A 137 -1.24 -20.57 -12.09
CA THR A 137 -0.08 -20.68 -12.97
C THR A 137 -0.38 -20.22 -14.40
N ASP A 138 -1.62 -19.81 -14.67
CA ASP A 138 -2.05 -19.36 -15.99
C ASP A 138 -1.47 -17.97 -16.29
N GLU A 139 -0.56 -17.90 -17.26
CA GLU A 139 0.05 -16.66 -17.73
C GLU A 139 -0.95 -15.67 -18.33
N SER A 140 -2.16 -16.12 -18.69
CA SER A 140 -3.24 -15.21 -19.12
C SER A 140 -3.82 -14.38 -17.97
N VAL A 141 -3.69 -14.86 -16.72
CA VAL A 141 -4.18 -14.21 -15.50
C VAL A 141 -3.03 -13.55 -14.74
N TYR A 142 -1.90 -14.24 -14.62
CA TYR A 142 -0.76 -13.79 -13.81
C TYR A 142 0.44 -13.45 -14.68
N ASP A 143 0.94 -12.22 -14.53
CA ASP A 143 2.16 -11.76 -15.16
C ASP A 143 3.29 -11.69 -14.10
N PRO A 144 4.41 -12.42 -14.28
CA PRO A 144 5.55 -12.35 -13.38
C PRO A 144 6.35 -11.03 -13.52
N ALA A 145 6.05 -10.20 -14.54
CA ALA A 145 6.74 -8.93 -14.73
C ALA A 145 6.62 -8.03 -13.49
N ARG A 146 7.65 -7.27 -13.22
CA ARG A 146 7.72 -6.31 -12.12
C ARG A 146 7.60 -4.89 -12.63
N SER A 147 6.93 -4.03 -11.86
CA SER A 147 6.79 -2.61 -12.18
C SER A 147 8.14 -1.87 -12.05
N ALA A 148 8.96 -2.27 -11.06
CA ALA A 148 10.34 -1.84 -10.89
C ALA A 148 11.17 -2.91 -10.13
N GLU A 149 12.43 -3.10 -10.53
CA GLU A 149 13.33 -4.11 -9.93
C GLU A 149 13.78 -3.74 -8.51
N ASN A 150 13.94 -2.44 -8.23
CA ASN A 150 14.41 -1.90 -6.96
C ASN A 150 13.35 -1.92 -5.85
N LEU A 151 12.11 -2.30 -6.12
CA LEU A 151 11.05 -2.46 -5.14
C LEU A 151 11.11 -3.79 -4.36
N GLN A 152 12.15 -4.59 -4.58
CA GLN A 152 12.38 -5.82 -3.82
C GLN A 152 12.80 -5.51 -2.37
N GLY A 153 12.55 -6.46 -1.47
CA GLY A 153 12.94 -6.35 -0.06
C GLY A 153 11.77 -6.29 0.91
N LYS A 154 12.06 -5.87 2.13
CA LYS A 154 11.08 -5.69 3.22
C LYS A 154 11.28 -4.34 3.87
N THR A 155 10.17 -3.75 4.35
CA THR A 155 10.21 -2.53 5.16
C THR A 155 11.02 -2.77 6.43
N ALA A 156 12.02 -1.92 6.67
CA ALA A 156 12.94 -2.04 7.79
C ALA A 156 12.20 -1.92 9.14
N ARG A 157 12.81 -2.52 10.16
CA ARG A 157 12.35 -2.44 11.55
C ARG A 157 13.49 -1.94 12.42
N PHE A 158 13.14 -1.16 13.43
CA PHE A 158 14.04 -0.83 14.55
C PHE A 158 13.29 -1.01 15.87
N PRO A 159 13.98 -1.26 16.99
CA PRO A 159 13.39 -1.32 18.32
C PRO A 159 12.99 0.08 18.80
N MET A 160 11.98 0.16 19.68
CA MET A 160 11.39 1.43 20.13
C MET A 160 12.42 2.41 20.70
N GLU A 161 13.39 1.89 21.45
CA GLU A 161 14.46 2.65 22.10
C GLU A 161 15.48 3.30 21.16
N GLU A 162 15.50 2.89 19.89
CA GLU A 162 16.37 3.49 18.86
C GLU A 162 15.70 4.64 18.10
N GLY A 163 14.42 4.88 18.32
CA GLY A 163 13.66 5.93 17.68
C GLY A 163 13.22 7.02 18.65
N GLU A 164 12.88 8.19 18.11
CA GLU A 164 12.25 9.27 18.87
C GLU A 164 10.74 9.21 18.70
N GLU A 165 9.96 9.25 19.79
CA GLU A 165 8.52 9.35 19.70
C GLU A 165 8.09 10.68 19.12
N LYS A 166 7.38 10.66 17.98
CA LYS A 166 6.96 11.85 17.25
C LYS A 166 5.45 12.06 17.23
N PHE A 167 4.68 10.97 17.32
CA PHE A 167 3.22 11.02 17.19
C PHE A 167 2.56 9.92 18.00
N SER A 168 1.38 10.20 18.55
CA SER A 168 0.52 9.19 19.17
C SER A 168 -0.94 9.51 18.94
N LEU A 169 -1.77 8.47 18.86
CA LEU A 169 -3.22 8.61 18.76
C LEU A 169 -3.93 7.44 19.43
N LYS A 170 -5.21 7.66 19.77
CA LYS A 170 -6.11 6.61 20.19
C LYS A 170 -7.03 6.24 19.04
N ILE A 171 -7.09 4.95 18.69
CA ILE A 171 -7.93 4.46 17.60
C ILE A 171 -9.42 4.70 17.92
N ALA A 172 -10.13 5.29 16.99
CA ALA A 172 -11.56 5.57 17.04
C ALA A 172 -12.30 4.90 15.88
N ASN A 173 -13.63 4.97 15.90
CA ASN A 173 -14.49 4.33 14.89
C ASN A 173 -14.28 4.86 13.47
N SER A 174 -13.88 6.12 13.31
CA SER A 174 -13.63 6.75 12.00
C SER A 174 -12.44 6.18 11.23
N GLU A 175 -11.57 5.43 11.91
CA GLU A 175 -10.43 4.74 11.28
C GLU A 175 -10.80 3.39 10.64
N TYR A 176 -12.00 2.84 10.96
CA TYR A 176 -12.38 1.50 10.51
C TYR A 176 -12.90 1.46 9.08
N ASP A 177 -12.55 0.40 8.38
CA ASP A 177 -13.08 0.03 7.07
C ASP A 177 -14.28 -0.93 7.17
N HIS A 178 -14.81 -1.34 6.02
CA HIS A 178 -15.95 -2.28 5.93
C HIS A 178 -15.63 -3.72 6.42
N ASN A 179 -14.35 -4.07 6.59
CA ASN A 179 -13.90 -5.35 7.15
C ASN A 179 -13.75 -5.30 8.68
N MET A 180 -14.15 -4.19 9.31
CA MET A 180 -13.99 -3.94 10.75
C MET A 180 -12.50 -3.94 11.18
N HIS A 181 -11.63 -3.45 10.31
CA HIS A 181 -10.20 -3.23 10.56
C HIS A 181 -9.88 -1.75 10.41
N VAL A 182 -8.81 -1.30 11.08
CA VAL A 182 -8.26 0.03 10.81
C VAL A 182 -7.80 0.06 9.35
N ASN A 183 -8.36 1.01 8.58
CA ASN A 183 -8.10 1.14 7.15
C ASN A 183 -6.60 1.33 6.88
N ASN A 184 -6.06 0.58 5.92
CA ASN A 184 -4.66 0.61 5.54
C ASN A 184 -4.13 2.01 5.24
N THR A 185 -4.96 2.85 4.61
CA THR A 185 -4.60 4.22 4.21
C THR A 185 -4.31 5.12 5.40
N ARG A 186 -4.97 4.89 6.55
CA ARG A 186 -4.78 5.66 7.78
C ARG A 186 -3.36 5.56 8.33
N TYR A 187 -2.75 4.38 8.23
CA TYR A 187 -1.37 4.18 8.70
C TYR A 187 -0.36 5.04 7.94
N ALA A 188 -0.62 5.36 6.67
CA ALA A 188 0.23 6.29 5.92
C ALA A 188 0.19 7.70 6.55
N ASP A 189 -1.00 8.20 6.87
CA ASP A 189 -1.18 9.50 7.53
C ASP A 189 -0.57 9.49 8.93
N TYR A 190 -0.73 8.43 9.72
CA TYR A 190 -0.12 8.31 11.05
C TYR A 190 1.41 8.33 10.98
N CYS A 191 2.01 7.63 10.01
CA CYS A 191 3.45 7.64 9.82
C CYS A 191 3.96 9.00 9.37
N LEU A 192 3.24 9.69 8.49
CA LEU A 192 3.60 11.04 8.02
C LEU A 192 3.40 12.10 9.10
N ASN A 193 2.51 11.90 10.07
CA ASN A 193 2.40 12.77 11.26
C ASN A 193 3.66 12.77 12.15
N CYS A 194 4.62 11.88 11.90
CA CYS A 194 5.95 11.95 12.52
C CYS A 194 6.86 13.05 11.94
N PHE A 195 6.40 13.78 10.93
CA PHE A 195 7.09 14.92 10.31
C PHE A 195 6.29 16.20 10.53
N SER A 196 6.95 17.32 10.67
CA SER A 196 6.28 18.62 10.72
C SER A 196 5.81 19.06 9.32
N VAL A 197 4.86 20.00 9.29
CA VAL A 197 4.43 20.63 8.03
C VAL A 197 5.62 21.30 7.33
N GLU A 198 6.52 21.92 8.09
CA GLU A 198 7.72 22.57 7.56
C GLU A 198 8.64 21.57 6.88
N GLU A 199 8.94 20.42 7.53
CA GLU A 199 9.75 19.35 6.95
C GLU A 199 9.15 18.82 5.63
N LEU A 200 7.85 18.58 5.59
CA LEU A 200 7.17 18.05 4.40
C LEU A 200 6.98 19.10 3.31
N SER A 201 6.86 20.39 3.67
CA SER A 201 6.79 21.50 2.68
C SER A 201 8.09 21.64 1.89
N ALA A 202 9.23 21.37 2.53
CA ALA A 202 10.56 21.50 1.94
C ALA A 202 10.98 20.28 1.11
N ARG A 203 10.23 19.17 1.16
CA ARG A 203 10.61 17.89 0.56
C ARG A 203 9.44 17.23 -0.17
N ARG A 204 9.78 16.41 -1.15
CA ARG A 204 8.83 15.52 -1.81
C ARG A 204 9.18 14.06 -1.46
N VAL A 205 8.16 13.26 -1.16
CA VAL A 205 8.35 11.81 -1.02
C VAL A 205 8.63 11.21 -2.40
N THR A 206 9.76 10.53 -2.56
CA THR A 206 10.15 9.83 -3.79
C THR A 206 10.00 8.32 -3.67
N PHE A 207 9.97 7.82 -2.45
CA PHE A 207 9.74 6.43 -2.14
C PHE A 207 9.00 6.31 -0.80
N PHE A 208 8.07 5.39 -0.75
CA PHE A 208 7.51 4.92 0.52
C PHE A 208 7.34 3.41 0.55
N SER A 209 7.46 2.84 1.72
CA SER A 209 6.98 1.49 2.00
C SER A 209 6.22 1.46 3.31
N LEU A 210 5.19 0.62 3.35
CA LEU A 210 4.34 0.40 4.52
C LEU A 210 4.14 -1.10 4.72
N ALA A 211 4.42 -1.59 5.93
CA ALA A 211 4.15 -2.96 6.34
C ALA A 211 3.15 -2.97 7.50
N TYR A 212 2.10 -3.75 7.34
CA TYR A 212 1.01 -3.92 8.30
C TYR A 212 1.26 -5.22 9.07
N VAL A 213 1.68 -5.08 10.33
CA VAL A 213 2.21 -6.20 11.12
C VAL A 213 1.15 -6.81 12.00
N LYS A 214 0.32 -5.96 12.61
CA LYS A 214 -0.71 -6.38 13.55
C LYS A 214 -1.92 -5.46 13.45
N GLN A 215 -3.10 -6.07 13.48
CA GLN A 215 -4.35 -5.33 13.56
C GLN A 215 -4.47 -4.61 14.91
N CYS A 216 -4.98 -3.37 14.86
CA CYS A 216 -5.31 -2.57 16.03
C CYS A 216 -6.81 -2.50 16.26
N LYS A 217 -7.22 -2.25 17.50
CA LYS A 217 -8.62 -2.18 17.91
C LYS A 217 -8.99 -0.79 18.41
N GLU A 218 -10.28 -0.46 18.30
CA GLU A 218 -10.84 0.74 18.90
C GLU A 218 -10.44 0.85 20.38
N GLY A 219 -10.03 2.05 20.79
CA GLY A 219 -9.61 2.36 22.14
C GLY A 219 -8.12 2.08 22.42
N GLU A 220 -7.42 1.32 21.57
CA GLU A 220 -5.95 1.14 21.71
C GLU A 220 -5.24 2.45 21.38
N THR A 221 -4.20 2.78 22.16
CA THR A 221 -3.29 3.88 21.87
C THR A 221 -2.11 3.37 21.06
N LEU A 222 -1.84 4.04 19.94
CA LEU A 222 -0.66 3.79 19.12
C LEU A 222 0.34 4.91 19.31
N ARG A 223 1.62 4.55 19.40
CA ARG A 223 2.76 5.47 19.50
C ARG A 223 3.69 5.23 18.33
N PHE A 224 4.09 6.30 17.65
CA PHE A 224 4.92 6.26 16.45
C PHE A 224 6.28 6.86 16.72
N PHE A 225 7.31 6.10 16.43
CA PHE A 225 8.71 6.45 16.63
C PHE A 225 9.39 6.61 15.28
N ARG A 226 10.19 7.65 15.14
CA ARG A 226 10.98 7.97 13.95
C ARG A 226 12.45 7.80 14.23
N LYS A 227 13.16 7.19 13.26
CA LYS A 227 14.61 7.10 13.20
C LYS A 227 15.06 7.55 11.81
N ASP A 228 15.85 8.62 11.79
CA ASP A 228 16.41 9.13 10.54
C ASP A 228 17.76 8.47 10.25
N GLU A 229 17.97 8.09 9.00
CA GLU A 229 19.22 7.62 8.42
C GLU A 229 19.63 8.61 7.31
N SER A 230 20.81 8.45 6.74
CA SER A 230 21.36 9.40 5.76
C SER A 230 20.51 9.61 4.50
N ASP A 231 19.77 8.57 4.08
CA ASP A 231 19.03 8.56 2.82
C ASP A 231 17.52 8.29 3.00
N ARG A 232 17.08 8.02 4.25
CA ARG A 232 15.70 7.65 4.54
C ARG A 232 15.30 7.93 5.98
N SER A 233 14.00 8.03 6.20
CA SER A 233 13.39 8.02 7.53
C SER A 233 12.61 6.73 7.73
N LEU A 234 12.84 6.07 8.85
CA LEU A 234 12.14 4.87 9.29
C LEU A 234 11.12 5.24 10.36
N ILE A 235 9.93 4.69 10.25
CA ILE A 235 8.86 4.85 11.24
C ILE A 235 8.42 3.46 11.73
N CYS A 236 8.30 3.30 13.05
CA CYS A 236 7.69 2.13 13.66
C CYS A 236 6.57 2.54 14.59
N GLY A 237 5.37 1.99 14.37
CA GLY A 237 4.21 2.15 15.25
C GLY A 237 4.12 0.99 16.23
N PHE A 238 3.84 1.30 17.50
CA PHE A 238 3.69 0.32 18.58
C PHE A 238 2.38 0.56 19.32
N ASN A 239 1.75 -0.52 19.80
CA ASN A 239 0.61 -0.44 20.70
C ASN A 239 1.06 -0.28 22.17
N GLU A 240 0.10 -0.16 23.11
CA GLU A 240 0.33 0.00 24.53
C GLU A 240 1.13 -1.16 25.17
N ARG A 241 1.16 -2.33 24.52
CA ARG A 241 1.94 -3.51 24.97
C ARG A 241 3.37 -3.52 24.45
N GLY A 242 3.78 -2.49 23.70
CA GLY A 242 5.08 -2.45 23.05
C GLY A 242 5.21 -3.38 21.83
N GLU A 243 4.08 -3.90 21.31
CA GLU A 243 4.09 -4.73 20.11
C GLU A 243 4.10 -3.86 18.86
N ASN A 244 5.00 -4.17 17.92
CA ASN A 244 5.05 -3.46 16.65
C ASN A 244 3.79 -3.75 15.82
N VAL A 245 3.08 -2.72 15.39
CA VAL A 245 1.83 -2.80 14.64
C VAL A 245 2.00 -2.40 13.18
N THR A 246 2.91 -1.47 12.90
CA THR A 246 3.22 -1.03 11.53
C THR A 246 4.65 -0.57 11.41
N ARG A 247 5.17 -0.56 10.18
CA ARG A 247 6.47 -0.02 9.82
C ARG A 247 6.34 0.78 8.55
N ALA A 248 7.10 1.84 8.44
CA ALA A 248 7.22 2.61 7.21
C ALA A 248 8.67 3.00 6.94
N GLU A 249 8.98 3.20 5.68
CA GLU A 249 10.20 3.83 5.19
C GLU A 249 9.80 4.91 4.20
N PHE A 250 10.38 6.10 4.36
CA PHE A 250 10.21 7.21 3.43
C PHE A 250 11.57 7.69 2.94
N ARG A 251 11.68 7.97 1.64
CA ARG A 251 12.80 8.69 1.04
C ARG A 251 12.27 9.96 0.41
N PHE A 252 13.11 10.99 0.44
CA PHE A 252 12.72 12.33 0.03
C PHE A 252 13.73 12.92 -0.97
N ASP A 253 13.26 13.85 -1.79
CA ASP A 253 14.04 14.63 -2.76
C ASP A 253 13.83 16.13 -2.54
N PRO A 254 14.89 16.93 -2.49
CA PRO A 254 16.22 16.54 -2.05
C PRO A 254 16.27 16.35 -0.53
N PRO A 255 17.28 15.67 0.02
CA PRO A 255 17.52 15.78 1.44
C PRO A 255 17.80 17.25 1.76
N LEU A 256 17.22 17.76 2.85
CA LEU A 256 17.54 19.13 3.28
C LEU A 256 19.05 19.25 3.49
N PRO A 257 19.68 20.31 2.99
CA PRO A 257 21.00 20.64 3.46
C PRO A 257 20.87 20.94 4.97
N PHE A 258 21.59 20.16 5.77
CA PHE A 258 21.76 20.44 7.19
C PHE A 258 22.67 21.64 7.38
#